data_5852a3afb869c85eeaaf60d3aa4d4753
#
_entry.id   5852a3afb869c85eeaaf60d3aa4d4753
#
_cell.length_a   1.000
_cell.length_b   1.000
_cell.length_c   1.000
_cell.angle_alpha   90.00
_cell.angle_beta   90.00
_cell.angle_gamma   90.00
#
_symmetry.space_group_name_H-M   'P 1'
#
loop_
_entity.id
_entity.type
_entity.pdbx_description
1 polymer ?
#
loop_
_entity_poly.entity_id
_entity_poly.type
_entity_poly.pdbx_seq_one_letter_code
_entity_poly.pdbx_strand_id
1 'polypeptide(L)'
;FDESFTRRPRLDQNLNQAGITFLCIPAFAILMISVLTKSPEGSTFKAVEHGRALLERRDVQVDPQTENSEHPAPTETLIAAGGAAMAQLSGNLPKSQADNAESELNVTAWLARIFVVVAHTLVVLGLLSIAKQHFASLQIGISMSCLYLLLPCTAVNVHELNHVLPAACLIWAIASYRNPVVSGILLGLASGTLFFAAFLLPLWAVFYGRNGGVRFVVSVLGITAVLITSLLMISGDASSFTNKLVSTANWTVYRLLDDSATATDASLSQLFIRIPMAAVFFVMLTAMTVLPRPRNLENLLANSTCLVVAAQMWYPDDIGTYVLWYLPLFLIVIFRPRLDRFTPPESAERESSITAPPVSNPLIPTVTVSEMSLFRSQSPAS
;
A
#
# COMPACT_ATOMS: atom_id res chain seq x y z
N PHE A 1 8.46 0.02 47.32
CA PHE A 1 8.71 -1.41 47.24
C PHE A 1 8.91 -1.90 48.66
N ASP A 2 8.05 -2.82 49.08
CA ASP A 2 8.06 -3.39 50.43
C ASP A 2 9.27 -4.33 50.55
N GLU A 3 10.17 -4.04 51.47
CA GLU A 3 11.38 -4.84 51.74
C GLU A 3 11.05 -6.24 52.32
N SER A 4 9.79 -6.48 52.67
CA SER A 4 9.31 -7.77 53.18
C SER A 4 9.19 -8.88 52.12
N PHE A 5 9.25 -8.57 50.84
CA PHE A 5 9.26 -9.56 49.77
C PHE A 5 10.64 -10.20 49.63
N THR A 6 10.82 -11.36 50.13
CA THR A 6 12.02 -12.22 50.01
C THR A 6 12.31 -12.64 48.56
N ARG A 7 11.32 -12.54 47.63
CA ARG A 7 11.47 -12.64 46.18
C ARG A 7 10.88 -11.40 45.54
N ARG A 8 11.73 -10.54 45.01
CA ARG A 8 11.25 -9.49 44.09
C ARG A 8 10.59 -10.18 42.90
N PRO A 9 9.30 -9.90 42.59
CA PRO A 9 8.71 -10.40 41.38
C PRO A 9 9.56 -9.91 40.24
N ARG A 10 10.13 -10.78 39.44
CA ARG A 10 10.73 -10.39 38.17
C ARG A 10 9.59 -9.84 37.33
N LEU A 11 9.57 -8.54 37.15
CA LEU A 11 8.73 -7.88 36.18
C LEU A 11 9.30 -8.17 34.77
N ASP A 12 9.30 -9.44 34.41
CA ASP A 12 9.53 -9.83 33.03
C ASP A 12 8.37 -9.21 32.23
N GLN A 13 8.72 -8.48 31.17
CA GLN A 13 7.72 -7.85 30.32
C GLN A 13 6.76 -8.95 29.85
N ASN A 14 5.47 -8.84 30.23
CA ASN A 14 4.45 -9.81 29.80
C ASN A 14 4.27 -9.84 28.27
N LEU A 15 4.74 -8.81 27.55
CA LEU A 15 4.80 -8.73 26.09
C LEU A 15 6.13 -9.27 25.55
N ASN A 16 6.47 -10.50 25.92
CA ASN A 16 7.53 -11.25 25.25
C ASN A 16 7.06 -11.70 23.85
N GLN A 17 7.95 -12.24 23.04
CA GLN A 17 7.64 -12.67 21.67
C GLN A 17 6.45 -13.64 21.62
N ALA A 18 6.36 -14.58 22.56
CA ALA A 18 5.26 -15.53 22.65
C ALA A 18 3.93 -14.84 22.99
N GLY A 19 3.94 -13.88 23.92
CA GLY A 19 2.77 -13.12 24.32
C GLY A 19 2.23 -12.23 23.18
N ILE A 20 3.10 -11.55 22.44
CA ILE A 20 2.70 -10.73 21.28
C ILE A 20 2.11 -11.63 20.17
N THR A 21 2.72 -12.78 19.89
CA THR A 21 2.21 -13.74 18.92
C THR A 21 0.85 -14.29 19.36
N PHE A 22 0.72 -14.61 20.66
CA PHE A 22 -0.54 -15.05 21.23
C PHE A 22 -1.64 -14.00 21.11
N LEU A 23 -1.34 -12.71 21.25
CA LEU A 23 -2.31 -11.62 21.05
C LEU A 23 -2.65 -11.39 19.56
N CYS A 24 -1.66 -11.50 18.69
CA CYS A 24 -1.83 -11.24 17.25
C CYS A 24 -2.79 -12.26 16.60
N ILE A 25 -2.66 -13.54 16.91
CA ILE A 25 -3.47 -14.61 16.33
C ILE A 25 -4.96 -14.46 16.66
N PRO A 26 -5.40 -14.37 17.92
CA PRO A 26 -6.81 -14.19 18.22
C PRO A 26 -7.34 -12.81 17.78
N ALA A 27 -6.53 -11.75 17.84
CA ALA A 27 -6.96 -10.46 17.31
C ALA A 27 -7.29 -10.55 15.81
N PHE A 28 -6.43 -11.18 15.01
CA PHE A 28 -6.70 -11.44 13.60
C PHE A 28 -7.95 -12.32 13.41
N ALA A 29 -8.06 -13.43 14.17
CA ALA A 29 -9.20 -14.32 14.06
C ALA A 29 -10.53 -13.63 14.41
N ILE A 30 -10.58 -12.83 15.49
CA ILE A 30 -11.78 -12.10 15.90
C ILE A 30 -12.18 -11.07 14.83
N LEU A 31 -11.23 -10.31 14.29
CA LEU A 31 -11.50 -9.35 13.23
C LEU A 31 -12.01 -10.04 11.96
N MET A 32 -11.41 -11.16 11.56
CA MET A 32 -11.87 -11.89 10.37
C MET A 32 -13.24 -12.55 10.58
N ILE A 33 -13.53 -13.07 11.76
CA ILE A 33 -14.87 -13.56 12.12
C ILE A 33 -15.87 -12.42 12.04
N SER A 34 -15.54 -11.23 12.55
CA SER A 34 -16.40 -10.05 12.43
C SER A 34 -16.74 -9.73 10.96
N VAL A 35 -15.73 -9.76 10.06
CA VAL A 35 -15.94 -9.56 8.62
C VAL A 35 -16.87 -10.62 8.02
N LEU A 36 -16.70 -11.88 8.41
CA LEU A 36 -17.48 -12.98 7.87
C LEU A 36 -18.93 -13.01 8.39
N THR A 37 -19.18 -12.52 9.60
CA THR A 37 -20.51 -12.57 10.25
C THR A 37 -21.37 -11.36 9.93
N LYS A 38 -20.76 -10.19 9.72
CA LYS A 38 -21.50 -8.96 9.42
C LYS A 38 -21.92 -8.92 7.96
N SER A 39 -23.07 -8.33 7.68
CA SER A 39 -23.52 -8.12 6.30
C SER A 39 -22.57 -7.15 5.60
N PRO A 40 -22.06 -7.46 4.39
CA PRO A 40 -21.29 -6.50 3.62
C PRO A 40 -22.26 -5.42 3.09
N GLU A 41 -22.03 -4.21 3.50
CA GLU A 41 -22.75 -3.01 3.06
C GLU A 41 -21.75 -2.02 2.45
N GLY A 42 -22.24 -1.04 1.69
CA GLY A 42 -21.41 0.05 1.19
C GLY A 42 -20.64 -0.23 -0.11
N SER A 43 -19.49 0.43 -0.26
CA SER A 43 -18.69 0.47 -1.48
C SER A 43 -18.20 -0.91 -1.94
N THR A 44 -17.82 -1.78 -1.00
CA THR A 44 -17.31 -3.12 -1.29
C THR A 44 -18.33 -4.02 -1.99
N PHE A 45 -19.59 -3.98 -1.56
CA PHE A 45 -20.65 -4.75 -2.19
C PHE A 45 -20.91 -4.26 -3.62
N LYS A 46 -21.00 -2.94 -3.80
CA LYS A 46 -21.15 -2.31 -5.11
C LYS A 46 -19.97 -2.61 -6.04
N ALA A 47 -18.74 -2.64 -5.50
CA ALA A 47 -17.56 -2.99 -6.28
C ALA A 47 -17.65 -4.41 -6.87
N VAL A 48 -18.16 -5.38 -6.10
CA VAL A 48 -18.35 -6.76 -6.59
C VAL A 48 -19.49 -6.83 -7.62
N GLU A 49 -20.58 -6.09 -7.40
CA GLU A 49 -21.67 -5.98 -8.36
C GLU A 49 -21.20 -5.40 -9.70
N HIS A 50 -20.45 -4.28 -9.66
CA HIS A 50 -19.86 -3.65 -10.85
C HIS A 50 -18.82 -4.56 -11.50
N GLY A 51 -18.02 -5.29 -10.70
CA GLY A 51 -17.06 -6.26 -11.22
C GLY A 51 -17.71 -7.41 -11.99
N ARG A 52 -18.85 -7.90 -11.52
CA ARG A 52 -19.66 -8.89 -12.23
C ARG A 52 -20.29 -8.30 -13.50
N ALA A 53 -20.84 -7.10 -13.42
CA ALA A 53 -21.38 -6.41 -14.57
C ALA A 53 -20.33 -6.19 -15.67
N LEU A 54 -19.08 -5.91 -15.29
CA LEU A 54 -17.94 -5.82 -16.23
C LEU A 54 -17.73 -7.14 -16.99
N LEU A 55 -17.79 -8.28 -16.31
CA LEU A 55 -17.66 -9.61 -16.95
C LEU A 55 -18.83 -9.94 -17.88
N GLU A 56 -20.03 -9.56 -17.47
CA GLU A 56 -21.26 -9.81 -18.21
C GLU A 56 -21.52 -8.75 -19.30
N ARG A 57 -20.68 -7.71 -19.38
CA ARG A 57 -20.82 -6.56 -20.27
C ARG A 57 -22.19 -5.86 -20.12
N ARG A 58 -22.69 -5.83 -18.90
CA ARG A 58 -23.95 -5.11 -18.58
C ARG A 58 -23.60 -3.68 -18.19
N ASP A 59 -24.38 -2.73 -18.68
CA ASP A 59 -24.31 -1.35 -18.24
C ASP A 59 -24.96 -1.21 -16.86
N VAL A 60 -24.21 -0.76 -15.88
CA VAL A 60 -24.74 -0.44 -14.55
C VAL A 60 -25.18 1.01 -14.58
N GLN A 61 -26.49 1.22 -14.67
CA GLN A 61 -27.05 2.57 -14.56
C GLN A 61 -26.85 3.06 -13.13
N VAL A 62 -26.09 4.15 -13.01
CA VAL A 62 -25.95 4.88 -11.76
C VAL A 62 -27.21 5.71 -11.59
N ASP A 63 -28.01 5.40 -10.57
CA ASP A 63 -29.20 6.18 -10.24
C ASP A 63 -28.75 7.58 -9.77
N PRO A 64 -29.06 8.65 -10.53
CA PRO A 64 -28.63 10.01 -10.20
C PRO A 64 -29.24 10.53 -8.87
N GLN A 65 -30.25 9.85 -8.31
CA GLN A 65 -30.87 10.23 -7.03
C GLN A 65 -30.09 9.70 -5.80
N THR A 66 -29.12 8.83 -6.00
CA THR A 66 -28.23 8.33 -4.94
C THR A 66 -26.89 9.07 -4.92
N GLU A 67 -26.91 10.39 -5.04
CA GLU A 67 -25.71 11.27 -5.07
C GLU A 67 -24.78 11.09 -3.85
N ASN A 68 -25.26 10.56 -2.74
CA ASN A 68 -24.49 10.30 -1.53
C ASN A 68 -23.95 8.85 -1.40
N SER A 69 -24.18 7.99 -2.40
CA SER A 69 -23.67 6.64 -2.34
C SER A 69 -22.26 6.60 -2.92
N GLU A 70 -21.29 6.24 -2.10
CA GLU A 70 -19.90 5.99 -2.52
C GLU A 70 -19.88 5.11 -3.77
N HIS A 71 -19.35 5.65 -4.86
CA HIS A 71 -19.11 4.87 -6.07
C HIS A 71 -17.88 3.99 -5.86
N PRO A 72 -17.93 2.70 -6.26
CA PRO A 72 -16.80 1.81 -6.11
C PRO A 72 -15.64 2.30 -6.98
N ALA A 73 -14.46 2.24 -6.41
CA ALA A 73 -13.24 2.64 -7.09
C ALA A 73 -12.89 1.70 -8.26
N PRO A 74 -12.25 2.18 -9.33
CA PRO A 74 -11.91 1.35 -10.50
C PRO A 74 -11.04 0.15 -10.17
N THR A 75 -10.10 0.30 -9.24
CA THR A 75 -9.25 -0.82 -8.80
C THR A 75 -10.04 -1.88 -8.07
N GLU A 76 -10.98 -1.50 -7.21
CA GLU A 76 -11.85 -2.44 -6.51
C GLU A 76 -12.72 -3.22 -7.50
N THR A 77 -13.31 -2.50 -8.45
CA THR A 77 -14.12 -3.10 -9.52
C THR A 77 -13.31 -4.07 -10.37
N LEU A 78 -12.07 -3.71 -10.74
CA LEU A 78 -11.19 -4.58 -11.51
C LEU A 78 -10.80 -5.85 -10.74
N ILE A 79 -10.43 -5.71 -9.46
CA ILE A 79 -10.10 -6.85 -8.59
C ILE A 79 -11.33 -7.73 -8.38
N ALA A 80 -12.50 -7.13 -8.17
CA ALA A 80 -13.76 -7.84 -8.02
C ALA A 80 -14.13 -8.61 -9.30
N ALA A 81 -13.93 -8.01 -10.48
CA ALA A 81 -14.11 -8.71 -11.76
C ALA A 81 -13.16 -9.90 -11.89
N GLY A 82 -11.88 -9.72 -11.53
CA GLY A 82 -10.91 -10.81 -11.52
C GLY A 82 -11.33 -11.98 -10.60
N GLY A 83 -11.77 -11.66 -9.40
CA GLY A 83 -12.26 -12.69 -8.46
C GLY A 83 -13.55 -13.37 -8.90
N ALA A 84 -14.49 -12.61 -9.46
CA ALA A 84 -15.71 -13.18 -10.04
C ALA A 84 -15.40 -14.10 -11.22
N ALA A 85 -14.44 -13.72 -12.09
CA ALA A 85 -13.97 -14.57 -13.19
C ALA A 85 -13.37 -15.88 -12.67
N MET A 86 -12.53 -15.80 -11.63
CA MET A 86 -11.96 -16.99 -10.98
C MET A 86 -13.05 -17.90 -10.38
N ALA A 87 -14.04 -17.32 -9.72
CA ALA A 87 -15.16 -18.07 -9.16
C ALA A 87 -16.04 -18.72 -10.24
N GLN A 88 -16.23 -18.07 -11.41
CA GLN A 88 -16.89 -18.66 -12.56
C GLN A 88 -16.11 -19.84 -13.13
N LEU A 89 -14.79 -19.71 -13.27
CA LEU A 89 -13.92 -20.78 -13.77
C LEU A 89 -13.90 -22.00 -12.82
N SER A 90 -14.04 -21.78 -11.52
CA SER A 90 -14.12 -22.85 -10.52
C SER A 90 -15.49 -23.53 -10.45
N GLY A 91 -16.47 -23.09 -11.22
CA GLY A 91 -17.83 -23.63 -11.24
C GLY A 91 -18.68 -23.31 -10.00
N ASN A 92 -18.19 -22.44 -9.12
CA ASN A 92 -18.86 -22.09 -7.87
C ASN A 92 -19.87 -20.93 -8.01
N LEU A 93 -19.90 -20.27 -9.18
CA LEU A 93 -20.89 -19.25 -9.49
C LEU A 93 -22.05 -19.86 -10.27
N PRO A 94 -23.32 -19.73 -9.84
CA PRO A 94 -24.46 -20.07 -10.67
C PRO A 94 -24.40 -19.17 -11.93
N LYS A 95 -24.53 -19.80 -13.10
CA LYS A 95 -24.74 -19.06 -14.34
C LYS A 95 -26.02 -18.25 -14.15
N SER A 96 -25.94 -16.94 -14.40
CA SER A 96 -27.08 -16.00 -14.29
C SER A 96 -28.30 -16.58 -15.00
N GLN A 97 -29.20 -17.20 -14.25
CA GLN A 97 -30.54 -17.52 -14.65
C GLN A 97 -31.47 -16.73 -13.71
N ALA A 98 -32.41 -16.02 -14.28
CA ALA A 98 -33.29 -15.05 -13.63
C ALA A 98 -34.12 -15.56 -12.42
N ASP A 99 -34.03 -16.86 -12.12
CA ASP A 99 -34.83 -17.48 -11.08
C ASP A 99 -34.22 -17.50 -9.66
N ASN A 100 -33.01 -16.98 -9.47
CA ASN A 100 -32.28 -17.10 -8.20
C ASN A 100 -31.60 -15.79 -7.75
N ALA A 101 -32.33 -14.66 -7.74
CA ALA A 101 -31.82 -13.37 -7.28
C ALA A 101 -31.22 -13.42 -5.86
N GLU A 102 -31.80 -14.22 -4.97
CA GLU A 102 -31.32 -14.40 -3.60
C GLU A 102 -29.97 -15.14 -3.55
N SER A 103 -29.77 -16.11 -4.42
CA SER A 103 -28.48 -16.82 -4.51
C SER A 103 -27.39 -15.93 -5.08
N GLU A 104 -27.72 -15.05 -6.01
CA GLU A 104 -26.77 -14.06 -6.57
C GLU A 104 -26.31 -13.03 -5.54
N LEU A 105 -27.24 -12.51 -4.73
CA LEU A 105 -26.93 -11.61 -3.61
C LEU A 105 -26.02 -12.28 -2.59
N ASN A 106 -26.28 -13.53 -2.24
CA ASN A 106 -25.45 -14.29 -1.30
C ASN A 106 -24.01 -14.51 -1.82
N VAL A 107 -23.86 -14.84 -3.11
CA VAL A 107 -22.52 -15.00 -3.72
C VAL A 107 -21.77 -13.70 -3.76
N THR A 108 -22.42 -12.60 -4.13
CA THR A 108 -21.82 -11.26 -4.13
C THR A 108 -21.36 -10.85 -2.73
N ALA A 109 -22.18 -11.10 -1.72
CA ALA A 109 -21.85 -10.86 -0.32
C ALA A 109 -20.65 -11.69 0.16
N TRP A 110 -20.58 -12.96 -0.23
CA TRP A 110 -19.42 -13.82 0.10
C TRP A 110 -18.14 -13.34 -0.57
N LEU A 111 -18.18 -12.98 -1.85
CA LEU A 111 -17.03 -12.44 -2.56
C LEU A 111 -16.53 -11.15 -1.90
N ALA A 112 -17.43 -10.22 -1.53
CA ALA A 112 -17.07 -9.00 -0.83
C ALA A 112 -16.33 -9.29 0.49
N ARG A 113 -16.83 -10.23 1.30
CA ARG A 113 -16.16 -10.64 2.55
C ARG A 113 -14.77 -11.23 2.30
N ILE A 114 -14.64 -12.10 1.29
CA ILE A 114 -13.35 -12.71 0.93
C ILE A 114 -12.34 -11.64 0.54
N PHE A 115 -12.71 -10.64 -0.26
CA PHE A 115 -11.80 -9.56 -0.65
C PHE A 115 -11.29 -8.76 0.54
N VAL A 116 -12.16 -8.45 1.49
CA VAL A 116 -11.77 -7.74 2.72
C VAL A 116 -10.81 -8.60 3.56
N VAL A 117 -11.12 -9.88 3.76
CA VAL A 117 -10.24 -10.81 4.49
C VAL A 117 -8.87 -10.92 3.81
N VAL A 118 -8.85 -11.04 2.48
CA VAL A 118 -7.60 -11.09 1.69
C VAL A 118 -6.83 -9.79 1.84
N ALA A 119 -7.48 -8.61 1.78
CA ALA A 119 -6.82 -7.32 1.91
C ALA A 119 -6.15 -7.17 3.29
N HIS A 120 -6.85 -7.48 4.39
CA HIS A 120 -6.24 -7.47 5.73
C HIS A 120 -5.09 -8.48 5.87
N THR A 121 -5.26 -9.66 5.31
CA THR A 121 -4.20 -10.68 5.28
C THR A 121 -2.96 -10.16 4.54
N LEU A 122 -3.16 -9.49 3.40
CA LEU A 122 -2.07 -8.88 2.65
C LEU A 122 -1.36 -7.77 3.44
N VAL A 123 -2.08 -6.96 4.22
CA VAL A 123 -1.47 -5.96 5.11
C VAL A 123 -0.57 -6.64 6.15
N VAL A 124 -1.09 -7.64 6.85
CA VAL A 124 -0.34 -8.38 7.88
C VAL A 124 0.88 -9.08 7.28
N LEU A 125 0.71 -9.82 6.18
CA LEU A 125 1.80 -10.49 5.50
C LEU A 125 2.83 -9.50 4.93
N GLY A 126 2.40 -8.35 4.46
CA GLY A 126 3.27 -7.28 3.99
C GLY A 126 4.13 -6.70 5.11
N LEU A 127 3.55 -6.42 6.29
CA LEU A 127 4.30 -5.98 7.48
C LEU A 127 5.33 -7.02 7.93
N LEU A 128 4.95 -8.31 7.96
CA LEU A 128 5.85 -9.40 8.27
C LEU A 128 6.99 -9.53 7.22
N SER A 129 6.66 -9.37 5.94
CA SER A 129 7.62 -9.41 4.84
C SER A 129 8.65 -8.29 4.95
N ILE A 130 8.22 -7.06 5.19
CA ILE A 130 9.11 -5.90 5.40
C ILE A 130 10.02 -6.14 6.61
N ALA A 131 9.46 -6.58 7.72
CA ALA A 131 10.22 -6.86 8.93
C ALA A 131 11.29 -7.95 8.71
N LYS A 132 10.93 -9.01 7.99
CA LYS A 132 11.87 -10.09 7.65
C LYS A 132 12.95 -9.65 6.66
N GLN A 133 12.57 -8.95 5.59
CA GLN A 133 13.47 -8.60 4.48
C GLN A 133 14.33 -7.38 4.79
N HIS A 134 13.78 -6.37 5.47
CA HIS A 134 14.44 -5.09 5.66
C HIS A 134 14.93 -4.87 7.09
N PHE A 135 14.22 -5.42 8.09
CA PHE A 135 14.60 -5.25 9.49
C PHE A 135 15.35 -6.47 10.06
N ALA A 136 15.41 -7.57 9.32
CA ALA A 136 15.99 -8.83 9.76
C ALA A 136 15.43 -9.35 11.10
N SER A 137 14.22 -8.95 11.47
CA SER A 137 13.56 -9.29 12.73
C SER A 137 12.07 -9.55 12.52
N LEU A 138 11.68 -10.81 12.55
CA LEU A 138 10.26 -11.20 12.45
C LEU A 138 9.45 -10.70 13.65
N GLN A 139 10.08 -10.57 14.82
CA GLN A 139 9.44 -10.07 16.03
C GLN A 139 8.89 -8.65 15.85
N ILE A 140 9.65 -7.77 15.18
CA ILE A 140 9.19 -6.42 14.85
C ILE A 140 7.95 -6.49 13.96
N GLY A 141 7.92 -7.40 12.98
CA GLY A 141 6.77 -7.61 12.10
C GLY A 141 5.52 -8.05 12.85
N ILE A 142 5.67 -9.02 13.77
CA ILE A 142 4.57 -9.46 14.62
C ILE A 142 4.06 -8.34 15.52
N SER A 143 4.97 -7.51 16.07
CA SER A 143 4.59 -6.35 16.89
C SER A 143 3.82 -5.30 16.09
N MET A 144 4.27 -4.96 14.89
CA MET A 144 3.56 -4.05 13.99
C MET A 144 2.19 -4.60 13.60
N SER A 145 2.12 -5.89 13.25
CA SER A 145 0.86 -6.54 12.89
C SER A 145 -0.11 -6.62 14.07
N CYS A 146 0.38 -6.95 15.25
CA CYS A 146 -0.41 -6.97 16.48
C CYS A 146 -1.00 -5.58 16.77
N LEU A 147 -0.18 -4.54 16.69
CA LEU A 147 -0.65 -3.17 16.92
C LEU A 147 -1.67 -2.74 15.86
N TYR A 148 -1.43 -3.04 14.58
CA TYR A 148 -2.39 -2.80 13.51
C TYR A 148 -3.76 -3.44 13.80
N LEU A 149 -3.77 -4.69 14.24
CA LEU A 149 -5.01 -5.45 14.50
C LEU A 149 -5.74 -5.00 15.76
N LEU A 150 -5.01 -4.56 16.80
CA LEU A 150 -5.59 -4.17 18.09
C LEU A 150 -6.08 -2.71 18.12
N LEU A 151 -5.69 -1.89 17.15
CA LEU A 151 -6.14 -0.49 17.13
C LEU A 151 -7.64 -0.40 16.80
N PRO A 152 -8.40 0.43 17.54
CA PRO A 152 -9.84 0.59 17.34
C PRO A 152 -10.22 1.03 15.92
N CYS A 153 -9.39 1.84 15.26
CA CYS A 153 -9.61 2.29 13.89
C CYS A 153 -9.66 1.13 12.88
N THR A 154 -8.87 0.07 13.12
CA THR A 154 -8.92 -1.14 12.28
C THR A 154 -10.23 -1.89 12.48
N ALA A 155 -10.74 -1.97 13.71
CA ALA A 155 -11.99 -2.66 14.02
C ALA A 155 -13.22 -1.90 13.48
N VAL A 156 -13.20 -0.57 13.49
CA VAL A 156 -14.30 0.27 12.96
C VAL A 156 -14.43 0.11 11.45
N ASN A 157 -13.33 0.21 10.72
CA ASN A 157 -13.32 0.20 9.24
C ASN A 157 -12.97 -1.18 8.66
N VAL A 158 -13.10 -2.24 9.47
CA VAL A 158 -12.68 -3.59 9.08
C VAL A 158 -13.44 -4.15 7.88
N HIS A 159 -14.65 -3.66 7.60
CA HIS A 159 -15.52 -4.16 6.53
C HIS A 159 -15.30 -3.44 5.19
N GLU A 160 -14.57 -2.34 5.18
CA GLU A 160 -14.44 -1.46 4.03
C GLU A 160 -13.15 -1.73 3.25
N LEU A 161 -13.31 -2.28 2.05
CA LEU A 161 -12.19 -2.62 1.17
C LEU A 161 -11.43 -1.37 0.71
N ASN A 162 -12.13 -0.27 0.45
CA ASN A 162 -11.57 1.02 0.02
C ASN A 162 -10.56 1.61 1.02
N HIS A 163 -10.68 1.27 2.31
CA HIS A 163 -9.73 1.70 3.32
C HIS A 163 -8.51 0.79 3.46
N VAL A 164 -8.65 -0.51 3.21
CA VAL A 164 -7.62 -1.51 3.48
C VAL A 164 -6.78 -1.82 2.24
N LEU A 165 -7.40 -1.88 1.06
CA LEU A 165 -6.74 -2.25 -0.19
C LEU A 165 -5.57 -1.31 -0.56
N PRO A 166 -5.73 0.02 -0.49
CA PRO A 166 -4.62 0.93 -0.79
C PRO A 166 -3.44 0.77 0.19
N ALA A 167 -3.74 0.56 1.47
CA ALA A 167 -2.72 0.29 2.47
C ALA A 167 -1.94 -1.00 2.15
N ALA A 168 -2.64 -2.07 1.75
CA ALA A 168 -2.01 -3.30 1.30
C ALA A 168 -1.10 -3.04 0.09
N CYS A 169 -1.59 -2.32 -0.93
CA CYS A 169 -0.79 -1.98 -2.11
C CYS A 169 0.46 -1.17 -1.74
N LEU A 170 0.34 -0.16 -0.87
CA LEU A 170 1.46 0.66 -0.41
C LEU A 170 2.51 -0.15 0.34
N ILE A 171 2.10 -1.04 1.25
CA ILE A 171 3.01 -1.90 2.01
C ILE A 171 3.78 -2.83 1.05
N TRP A 172 3.09 -3.45 0.11
CA TRP A 172 3.74 -4.33 -0.86
C TRP A 172 4.60 -3.56 -1.85
N ALA A 173 4.28 -2.30 -2.19
CA ALA A 173 5.17 -1.43 -2.94
C ALA A 173 6.48 -1.17 -2.19
N ILE A 174 6.41 -0.97 -0.87
CA ILE A 174 7.59 -0.83 -0.01
C ILE A 174 8.36 -2.14 0.08
N ALA A 175 7.68 -3.27 0.29
CA ALA A 175 8.33 -4.58 0.34
C ALA A 175 9.10 -4.88 -0.95
N SER A 176 8.57 -4.45 -2.10
CA SER A 176 9.16 -4.64 -3.43
C SER A 176 9.90 -3.42 -3.99
N TYR A 177 10.32 -2.45 -3.15
CA TYR A 177 10.93 -1.20 -3.59
C TYR A 177 12.14 -1.37 -4.52
N ARG A 178 12.82 -2.51 -4.48
CA ARG A 178 13.94 -2.83 -5.39
C ARG A 178 13.51 -3.03 -6.84
N ASN A 179 12.22 -3.30 -7.07
CA ASN A 179 11.68 -3.51 -8.41
C ASN A 179 10.74 -2.36 -8.79
N PRO A 180 11.21 -1.37 -9.58
CA PRO A 180 10.42 -0.19 -9.92
C PRO A 180 9.13 -0.52 -10.67
N VAL A 181 9.10 -1.61 -11.45
CA VAL A 181 7.91 -2.03 -12.19
C VAL A 181 6.82 -2.52 -11.24
N VAL A 182 7.16 -3.40 -10.30
CA VAL A 182 6.20 -3.92 -9.31
C VAL A 182 5.67 -2.82 -8.42
N SER A 183 6.56 -1.95 -7.92
CA SER A 183 6.14 -0.81 -7.12
C SER A 183 5.26 0.17 -7.90
N GLY A 184 5.54 0.38 -9.19
CA GLY A 184 4.73 1.21 -10.07
C GLY A 184 3.33 0.63 -10.29
N ILE A 185 3.20 -0.68 -10.50
CA ILE A 185 1.91 -1.36 -10.61
C ILE A 185 1.12 -1.21 -9.32
N LEU A 186 1.74 -1.47 -8.16
CA LEU A 186 1.08 -1.42 -6.87
C LEU A 186 0.64 0.00 -6.48
N LEU A 187 1.48 1.02 -6.74
CA LEU A 187 1.08 2.40 -6.53
C LEU A 187 0.01 2.86 -7.52
N GLY A 188 0.06 2.41 -8.76
CA GLY A 188 -0.98 2.65 -9.75
C GLY A 188 -2.33 2.08 -9.32
N LEU A 189 -2.35 0.84 -8.81
CA LEU A 189 -3.55 0.23 -8.22
C LEU A 189 -4.04 0.99 -7.00
N ALA A 190 -3.14 1.39 -6.09
CA ALA A 190 -3.51 2.21 -4.94
C ALA A 190 -4.13 3.56 -5.37
N SER A 191 -3.59 4.19 -6.41
CA SER A 191 -4.10 5.45 -6.96
C SER A 191 -5.48 5.30 -7.61
N GLY A 192 -5.80 4.11 -8.10
CA GLY A 192 -7.12 3.79 -8.66
C GLY A 192 -8.15 3.38 -7.61
N THR A 193 -7.77 3.22 -6.34
CA THR A 193 -8.72 3.10 -5.22
C THR A 193 -9.09 4.46 -4.68
N LEU A 194 -8.08 5.25 -4.33
CA LEU A 194 -8.26 6.61 -3.86
C LEU A 194 -7.14 7.50 -4.40
N PHE A 195 -7.51 8.68 -4.84
CA PHE A 195 -6.62 9.60 -5.52
C PHE A 195 -5.38 10.04 -4.70
N PHE A 196 -5.41 9.93 -3.39
CA PHE A 196 -4.27 10.32 -2.53
C PHE A 196 -2.96 9.61 -2.85
N ALA A 197 -3.02 8.34 -3.24
CA ALA A 197 -1.84 7.60 -3.60
C ALA A 197 -1.14 8.19 -4.83
N ALA A 198 -1.87 8.91 -5.70
CA ALA A 198 -1.30 9.61 -6.85
C ALA A 198 -0.31 10.70 -6.43
N PHE A 199 -0.48 11.33 -5.27
CA PHE A 199 0.47 12.32 -4.76
C PHE A 199 1.83 11.71 -4.36
N LEU A 200 1.90 10.40 -4.16
CA LEU A 200 3.16 9.71 -3.90
C LEU A 200 3.98 9.45 -5.18
N LEU A 201 3.32 9.43 -6.35
CA LEU A 201 3.96 9.06 -7.61
C LEU A 201 5.19 9.92 -7.96
N PRO A 202 5.16 11.26 -7.87
CA PRO A 202 6.34 12.08 -8.16
C PRO A 202 7.49 11.81 -7.20
N LEU A 203 7.21 11.61 -5.92
CA LEU A 203 8.22 11.28 -4.91
C LEU A 203 8.92 9.94 -5.21
N TRP A 204 8.15 8.91 -5.56
CA TRP A 204 8.66 7.60 -5.89
C TRP A 204 9.42 7.58 -7.24
N ALA A 205 8.95 8.34 -8.23
CA ALA A 205 9.65 8.49 -9.51
C ALA A 205 11.05 9.11 -9.32
N VAL A 206 11.15 10.14 -8.48
CA VAL A 206 12.44 10.79 -8.14
C VAL A 206 13.33 9.84 -7.33
N PHE A 207 12.76 9.02 -6.45
CA PHE A 207 13.51 8.02 -5.69
C PHE A 207 14.24 7.04 -6.61
N TYR A 208 13.60 6.52 -7.65
CA TYR A 208 14.20 5.56 -8.58
C TYR A 208 15.23 6.16 -9.54
N GLY A 209 15.32 7.49 -9.63
CA GLY A 209 16.26 8.12 -10.56
C GLY A 209 15.81 8.06 -12.02
N ARG A 210 16.76 8.28 -12.96
CA ARG A 210 16.37 8.49 -14.37
C ARG A 210 15.86 7.21 -15.05
N ASN A 211 16.61 6.11 -14.97
CA ASN A 211 16.25 4.87 -15.68
C ASN A 211 15.21 4.05 -14.93
N GLY A 212 15.36 3.92 -13.60
CA GLY A 212 14.36 3.27 -12.76
C GLY A 212 13.05 4.03 -12.70
N GLY A 213 13.11 5.37 -12.67
CA GLY A 213 11.94 6.24 -12.71
C GLY A 213 11.13 6.09 -14.00
N VAL A 214 11.78 5.96 -15.16
CA VAL A 214 11.06 5.71 -16.43
C VAL A 214 10.30 4.38 -16.37
N ARG A 215 10.94 3.30 -15.90
CA ARG A 215 10.28 1.99 -15.74
C ARG A 215 9.10 2.05 -14.76
N PHE A 216 9.27 2.79 -13.68
CA PHE A 216 8.21 3.03 -12.69
C PHE A 216 7.04 3.79 -13.34
N VAL A 217 7.28 4.92 -14.00
CA VAL A 217 6.23 5.73 -14.63
C VAL A 217 5.51 4.96 -15.73
N VAL A 218 6.24 4.22 -16.58
CA VAL A 218 5.62 3.40 -17.63
C VAL A 218 4.70 2.33 -17.03
N SER A 219 5.08 1.68 -15.91
CA SER A 219 4.22 0.71 -15.25
C SER A 219 2.99 1.35 -14.60
N VAL A 220 3.13 2.55 -14.00
CA VAL A 220 1.99 3.32 -13.49
C VAL A 220 1.03 3.67 -14.63
N LEU A 221 1.54 4.23 -15.74
CA LEU A 221 0.72 4.57 -16.89
C LEU A 221 0.03 3.34 -17.51
N GLY A 222 0.73 2.20 -17.55
CA GLY A 222 0.16 0.95 -18.03
C GLY A 222 -1.04 0.51 -17.19
N ILE A 223 -0.91 0.52 -15.85
CA ILE A 223 -2.03 0.15 -14.98
C ILE A 223 -3.16 1.17 -15.03
N THR A 224 -2.84 2.46 -15.11
CA THR A 224 -3.83 3.52 -15.27
C THR A 224 -4.63 3.34 -16.57
N ALA A 225 -3.96 2.99 -17.67
CA ALA A 225 -4.63 2.67 -18.92
C ALA A 225 -5.58 1.47 -18.80
N VAL A 226 -5.17 0.41 -18.07
CA VAL A 226 -6.03 -0.74 -17.78
C VAL A 226 -7.27 -0.32 -16.98
N LEU A 227 -7.09 0.50 -15.94
CA LEU A 227 -8.20 1.00 -15.11
C LEU A 227 -9.17 1.88 -15.92
N ILE A 228 -8.66 2.77 -16.75
CA ILE A 228 -9.49 3.61 -17.63
C ILE A 228 -10.24 2.73 -18.63
N THR A 229 -9.58 1.73 -19.22
CA THR A 229 -10.22 0.80 -20.15
C THR A 229 -11.31 -0.02 -19.46
N SER A 230 -11.09 -0.49 -18.23
CA SER A 230 -12.12 -1.20 -17.46
C SER A 230 -13.34 -0.30 -17.20
N LEU A 231 -13.10 0.96 -16.87
CA LEU A 231 -14.17 1.94 -16.64
C LEU A 231 -14.96 2.22 -17.94
N LEU A 232 -14.25 2.34 -19.07
CA LEU A 232 -14.87 2.51 -20.38
C LEU A 232 -15.77 1.31 -20.76
N MET A 233 -15.32 0.09 -20.41
CA MET A 233 -16.07 -1.15 -20.70
C MET A 233 -17.38 -1.26 -19.92
N ILE A 234 -17.47 -0.64 -18.74
CA ILE A 234 -18.67 -0.61 -17.88
C ILE A 234 -19.62 0.53 -18.28
N SER A 235 -19.12 1.47 -19.06
CA SER A 235 -19.88 2.68 -19.43
C SER A 235 -20.59 2.47 -20.77
N GLY A 236 -21.93 2.59 -20.80
CA GLY A 236 -22.71 2.49 -22.04
C GLY A 236 -22.56 3.70 -22.94
N ASP A 237 -22.42 4.90 -22.34
CA ASP A 237 -22.34 6.18 -23.04
C ASP A 237 -21.16 7.04 -22.56
N ALA A 238 -20.77 8.02 -23.39
CA ALA A 238 -19.71 8.98 -23.07
C ALA A 238 -20.03 9.83 -21.82
N SER A 239 -21.29 10.15 -21.59
CA SER A 239 -21.75 10.86 -20.38
C SER A 239 -21.60 10.01 -19.12
N SER A 240 -21.97 8.73 -19.18
CA SER A 240 -21.79 7.76 -18.10
C SER A 240 -20.32 7.57 -17.78
N PHE A 241 -19.47 7.45 -18.81
CA PHE A 241 -18.01 7.38 -18.64
C PHE A 241 -17.44 8.62 -17.94
N THR A 242 -17.85 9.81 -18.39
CA THR A 242 -17.36 11.08 -17.82
C THR A 242 -17.78 11.21 -16.36
N ASN A 243 -19.03 10.88 -16.04
CA ASN A 243 -19.54 10.93 -14.67
C ASN A 243 -18.81 9.90 -13.76
N LYS A 244 -18.60 8.67 -14.23
CA LYS A 244 -17.84 7.66 -13.50
C LYS A 244 -16.36 8.05 -13.34
N LEU A 245 -15.76 8.69 -14.35
CA LEU A 245 -14.39 9.17 -14.26
C LEU A 245 -14.26 10.34 -13.27
N VAL A 246 -15.19 11.28 -13.30
CA VAL A 246 -15.22 12.42 -12.36
C VAL A 246 -15.50 11.94 -10.96
N SER A 247 -16.45 11.03 -10.74
CA SER A 247 -16.73 10.45 -9.42
C SER A 247 -15.54 9.66 -8.86
N THR A 248 -14.82 8.95 -9.72
CA THR A 248 -13.60 8.21 -9.34
C THR A 248 -12.47 9.13 -8.97
N ALA A 249 -12.27 10.19 -9.74
CA ALA A 249 -11.23 11.17 -9.45
C ALA A 249 -11.52 11.91 -8.14
N ASN A 250 -12.75 11.86 -7.67
CA ASN A 250 -13.27 12.54 -6.48
C ASN A 250 -12.50 13.85 -6.24
N TRP A 251 -12.53 14.70 -7.29
CA TRP A 251 -11.68 15.89 -7.37
C TRP A 251 -12.02 16.82 -6.23
N THR A 252 -11.35 16.60 -5.15
CA THR A 252 -11.50 17.30 -3.89
C THR A 252 -11.44 18.79 -4.06
N VAL A 253 -10.61 19.27 -4.99
CA VAL A 253 -10.56 20.68 -5.36
C VAL A 253 -11.84 21.13 -6.06
N TYR A 254 -12.41 20.27 -6.91
CA TYR A 254 -13.69 20.58 -7.59
C TYR A 254 -14.84 20.55 -6.60
N ARG A 255 -14.93 19.56 -5.70
CA ARG A 255 -15.91 19.55 -4.61
C ARG A 255 -15.77 20.76 -3.69
N LEU A 256 -14.55 21.15 -3.34
CA LEU A 256 -14.32 22.39 -2.57
C LEU A 256 -14.84 23.62 -3.29
N LEU A 257 -14.81 23.65 -4.63
CA LEU A 257 -15.32 24.76 -5.42
C LEU A 257 -16.83 24.66 -5.66
N ASP A 258 -17.37 23.45 -5.80
CA ASP A 258 -18.79 23.19 -6.02
C ASP A 258 -19.60 23.38 -4.74
N ASP A 259 -19.13 22.92 -3.60
CA ASP A 259 -19.68 23.22 -2.28
C ASP A 259 -19.72 24.74 -2.00
N SER A 260 -18.79 25.51 -2.59
CA SER A 260 -18.82 26.97 -2.48
C SER A 260 -19.97 27.65 -3.21
N ALA A 261 -20.49 27.02 -4.26
CA ALA A 261 -21.61 27.55 -5.06
C ALA A 261 -22.97 27.36 -4.38
N THR A 262 -23.08 26.36 -3.47
CA THR A 262 -24.29 26.04 -2.71
C THR A 262 -24.19 26.38 -1.21
N ALA A 263 -23.12 27.02 -0.80
CA ALA A 263 -22.68 27.12 0.58
C ALA A 263 -23.56 28.01 1.46
N THR A 264 -24.00 27.42 2.55
CA THR A 264 -24.40 28.12 3.79
C THR A 264 -23.16 28.70 4.48
N ASP A 265 -23.31 29.74 5.34
CA ASP A 265 -22.20 30.43 6.04
C ASP A 265 -21.23 29.48 6.76
N ALA A 266 -21.69 28.32 7.21
CA ALA A 266 -20.88 27.32 7.88
C ALA A 266 -19.88 26.61 6.93
N SER A 267 -20.26 26.37 5.67
CA SER A 267 -19.40 25.75 4.67
C SER A 267 -18.33 26.69 4.15
N LEU A 268 -18.61 27.99 4.07
CA LEU A 268 -17.61 29.00 3.72
C LEU A 268 -16.47 29.05 4.73
N SER A 269 -16.76 28.95 6.03
CA SER A 269 -15.72 28.95 7.07
C SER A 269 -14.76 27.76 6.97
N GLN A 270 -15.26 26.58 6.59
CA GLN A 270 -14.43 25.40 6.36
C GLN A 270 -13.54 25.55 5.11
N LEU A 271 -14.06 26.17 4.05
CA LEU A 271 -13.31 26.45 2.83
C LEU A 271 -12.10 27.35 3.07
N PHE A 272 -12.29 28.42 3.87
CA PHE A 272 -11.19 29.35 4.22
C PHE A 272 -10.03 28.67 4.95
N ILE A 273 -10.28 27.58 5.67
CA ILE A 273 -9.24 26.81 6.35
C ILE A 273 -8.63 25.75 5.41
N ARG A 274 -9.42 25.09 4.59
CA ARG A 274 -8.98 23.98 3.74
C ARG A 274 -8.11 24.44 2.57
N ILE A 275 -8.42 25.58 1.94
CA ILE A 275 -7.64 26.10 0.79
C ILE A 275 -6.17 26.39 1.19
N PRO A 276 -5.86 27.15 2.26
CA PRO A 276 -4.47 27.36 2.67
C PRO A 276 -3.78 26.05 3.09
N MET A 277 -4.50 25.08 3.68
CA MET A 277 -3.94 23.77 4.01
C MET A 277 -3.58 22.99 2.76
N ALA A 278 -4.43 23.00 1.73
CA ALA A 278 -4.12 22.40 0.43
C ALA A 278 -2.90 23.09 -0.22
N ALA A 279 -2.81 24.41 -0.17
CA ALA A 279 -1.66 25.15 -0.68
C ALA A 279 -0.35 24.74 0.05
N VAL A 280 -0.37 24.66 1.37
CA VAL A 280 0.77 24.15 2.16
C VAL A 280 1.13 22.71 1.78
N PHE A 281 0.14 21.85 1.59
CA PHE A 281 0.35 20.48 1.14
C PHE A 281 1.08 20.43 -0.22
N PHE A 282 0.65 21.20 -1.21
CA PHE A 282 1.30 21.22 -2.53
C PHE A 282 2.71 21.82 -2.49
N VAL A 283 2.94 22.82 -1.65
CA VAL A 283 4.29 23.35 -1.40
C VAL A 283 5.18 22.28 -0.77
N MET A 284 4.67 21.56 0.23
CA MET A 284 5.37 20.45 0.87
C MET A 284 5.67 19.31 -0.11
N LEU A 285 4.70 18.90 -0.93
CA LEU A 285 4.86 17.89 -1.98
C LEU A 285 5.98 18.29 -2.94
N THR A 286 5.94 19.55 -3.42
CA THR A 286 6.95 20.09 -4.33
C THR A 286 8.33 20.12 -3.66
N ALA A 287 8.41 20.60 -2.43
CA ALA A 287 9.65 20.65 -1.67
C ALA A 287 10.25 19.25 -1.47
N MET A 288 9.43 18.27 -1.09
CA MET A 288 9.87 16.88 -0.90
C MET A 288 10.32 16.20 -2.20
N THR A 289 9.78 16.64 -3.34
CA THR A 289 10.10 16.08 -4.66
C THR A 289 11.33 16.73 -5.29
N VAL A 290 11.47 18.06 -5.16
CA VAL A 290 12.50 18.85 -5.88
C VAL A 290 13.78 19.02 -5.07
N LEU A 291 13.67 19.18 -3.72
CA LEU A 291 14.85 19.41 -2.91
C LEU A 291 15.75 18.17 -2.87
N PRO A 292 17.07 18.34 -3.10
CA PRO A 292 18.00 17.23 -3.06
C PRO A 292 18.08 16.65 -1.64
N ARG A 293 17.72 15.36 -1.53
CA ARG A 293 17.80 14.59 -0.29
C ARG A 293 18.50 13.26 -0.59
N PRO A 294 19.13 12.63 0.41
CA PRO A 294 19.65 11.29 0.21
C PRO A 294 18.51 10.35 -0.21
N ARG A 295 18.69 9.64 -1.34
CA ARG A 295 17.72 8.70 -1.89
C ARG A 295 17.82 7.38 -1.15
N ASN A 296 17.32 7.34 0.07
CA ASN A 296 17.24 6.12 0.86
C ASN A 296 15.77 5.77 1.17
N LEU A 297 15.53 4.51 1.50
CA LEU A 297 14.20 4.00 1.82
C LEU A 297 13.60 4.69 3.04
N GLU A 298 14.44 5.11 3.98
CA GLU A 298 14.01 5.83 5.18
C GLU A 298 13.31 7.14 4.84
N ASN A 299 13.94 7.97 4.01
CA ASN A 299 13.37 9.23 3.57
C ASN A 299 12.13 9.02 2.71
N LEU A 300 12.14 7.99 1.84
CA LEU A 300 10.97 7.64 1.04
C LEU A 300 9.77 7.31 1.93
N LEU A 301 9.96 6.45 2.92
CA LEU A 301 8.91 6.06 3.87
C LEU A 301 8.39 7.23 4.69
N ALA A 302 9.30 8.00 5.30
CA ALA A 302 8.94 9.14 6.13
C ALA A 302 8.16 10.20 5.32
N ASN A 303 8.65 10.52 4.11
CA ASN A 303 7.99 11.49 3.23
C ASN A 303 6.64 10.95 2.71
N SER A 304 6.55 9.66 2.34
CA SER A 304 5.29 9.05 1.91
C SER A 304 4.26 9.07 3.03
N THR A 305 4.64 8.68 4.24
CA THR A 305 3.75 8.73 5.42
C THR A 305 3.29 10.15 5.71
N CYS A 306 4.22 11.12 5.69
CA CYS A 306 3.92 12.52 5.92
C CYS A 306 2.93 13.07 4.88
N LEU A 307 3.11 12.75 3.59
CA LEU A 307 2.21 13.17 2.52
C LEU A 307 0.81 12.57 2.67
N VAL A 308 0.70 11.28 3.01
CA VAL A 308 -0.61 10.63 3.19
C VAL A 308 -1.34 11.23 4.39
N VAL A 309 -0.65 11.49 5.50
CA VAL A 309 -1.25 12.15 6.67
C VAL A 309 -1.65 13.59 6.34
N ALA A 310 -0.77 14.35 5.67
CA ALA A 310 -1.03 15.74 5.33
C ALA A 310 -2.17 15.90 4.31
N ALA A 311 -2.35 14.94 3.41
CA ALA A 311 -3.47 14.94 2.46
C ALA A 311 -4.81 14.95 3.17
N GLN A 312 -4.95 14.24 4.29
CA GLN A 312 -6.21 14.18 5.05
C GLN A 312 -6.58 15.49 5.77
N MET A 313 -5.62 16.40 5.94
CA MET A 313 -5.89 17.67 6.64
C MET A 313 -6.75 18.64 5.83
N TRP A 314 -6.73 18.54 4.51
CA TRP A 314 -7.50 19.41 3.61
C TRP A 314 -8.61 18.68 2.85
N TYR A 315 -8.65 17.36 2.95
CA TYR A 315 -9.68 16.55 2.32
C TYR A 315 -11.07 16.82 2.94
N PRO A 316 -12.17 16.81 2.14
CA PRO A 316 -13.49 17.20 2.63
C PRO A 316 -14.10 16.27 3.66
N ASP A 317 -13.69 15.01 3.71
CA ASP A 317 -14.23 14.06 4.67
C ASP A 317 -13.71 14.31 6.09
N ASP A 318 -14.34 13.71 7.09
CA ASP A 318 -13.96 13.86 8.48
C ASP A 318 -12.54 13.40 8.74
N ILE A 319 -11.82 14.17 9.56
CA ILE A 319 -10.44 13.86 9.95
C ILE A 319 -10.44 12.48 10.64
N GLY A 320 -9.62 11.57 10.12
CA GLY A 320 -9.48 10.22 10.68
C GLY A 320 -10.23 9.13 9.93
N THR A 321 -11.09 9.45 8.96
CA THR A 321 -11.78 8.47 8.13
C THR A 321 -10.79 7.52 7.45
N TYR A 322 -9.66 8.04 6.96
CA TYR A 322 -8.66 7.28 6.22
C TYR A 322 -7.44 6.84 7.05
N VAL A 323 -7.61 6.64 8.36
CA VAL A 323 -6.50 6.24 9.25
C VAL A 323 -5.82 4.97 8.78
N LEU A 324 -6.57 3.99 8.27
CA LEU A 324 -6.01 2.72 7.82
C LEU A 324 -5.01 2.84 6.66
N TRP A 325 -5.05 3.94 5.91
CA TRP A 325 -4.12 4.19 4.81
C TRP A 325 -2.70 4.47 5.26
N TYR A 326 -2.56 5.32 6.26
CA TYR A 326 -1.25 5.71 6.77
C TYR A 326 -0.80 4.90 7.97
N LEU A 327 -1.74 4.23 8.66
CA LEU A 327 -1.42 3.47 9.87
C LEU A 327 -0.31 2.44 9.66
N PRO A 328 -0.38 1.56 8.65
CA PRO A 328 0.69 0.60 8.42
C PRO A 328 2.02 1.26 8.05
N LEU A 329 2.00 2.35 7.27
CA LEU A 329 3.19 3.14 6.94
C LEU A 329 3.79 3.77 8.21
N PHE A 330 2.94 4.33 9.05
CA PHE A 330 3.34 4.95 10.31
C PHE A 330 3.97 3.93 11.26
N LEU A 331 3.40 2.72 11.35
CA LEU A 331 3.99 1.62 12.12
C LEU A 331 5.38 1.25 11.60
N ILE A 332 5.56 1.16 10.29
CA ILE A 332 6.87 0.90 9.69
C ILE A 332 7.86 2.00 10.06
N VAL A 333 7.45 3.26 10.03
CA VAL A 333 8.31 4.41 10.41
C VAL A 333 8.69 4.38 11.89
N ILE A 334 7.76 4.03 12.80
CA ILE A 334 8.03 3.95 14.23
C ILE A 334 8.97 2.80 14.57
N PHE A 335 8.69 1.61 14.03
CA PHE A 335 9.41 0.39 14.40
C PHE A 335 10.69 0.18 13.59
N ARG A 336 10.98 1.05 12.61
CA ARG A 336 12.14 0.92 11.77
C ARG A 336 13.46 0.91 12.56
N PRO A 337 14.34 -0.07 12.36
CA PRO A 337 15.76 0.14 12.58
C PRO A 337 16.30 1.06 11.47
N ARG A 338 17.49 1.60 11.62
CA ARG A 338 18.09 2.52 10.65
C ARG A 338 18.04 1.98 9.22
N LEU A 339 17.20 2.58 8.38
CA LEU A 339 16.99 2.23 6.96
C LEU A 339 17.81 3.10 6.00
N ASP A 340 18.76 3.89 6.52
CA ASP A 340 19.66 4.74 5.76
C ASP A 340 20.53 3.98 4.75
N ARG A 341 20.73 2.68 5.00
CA ARG A 341 21.53 1.77 4.15
C ARG A 341 20.83 1.29 2.88
N PHE A 342 19.51 1.44 2.80
CA PHE A 342 18.73 0.94 1.67
C PHE A 342 18.58 2.01 0.59
N THR A 343 19.51 1.98 -0.37
CA THR A 343 19.51 2.87 -1.54
C THR A 343 18.74 2.27 -2.72
N PRO A 344 18.32 3.09 -3.71
CA PRO A 344 17.74 2.58 -4.95
C PRO A 344 18.68 1.61 -5.66
N PRO A 345 18.18 0.64 -6.42
CA PRO A 345 18.99 -0.37 -7.11
C PRO A 345 20.05 0.23 -8.04
N GLU A 346 19.72 1.31 -8.73
CA GLU A 346 20.66 2.02 -9.62
C GLU A 346 21.85 2.66 -8.89
N SER A 347 21.65 3.14 -7.66
CA SER A 347 22.72 3.73 -6.84
C SER A 347 23.65 2.65 -6.32
N ALA A 348 23.11 1.50 -5.93
CA ALA A 348 23.89 0.36 -5.45
C ALA A 348 24.78 -0.24 -6.55
N GLU A 349 24.29 -0.32 -7.80
CA GLU A 349 25.10 -0.77 -8.95
C GLU A 349 26.25 0.20 -9.28
N ARG A 350 26.02 1.51 -9.17
CA ARG A 350 27.08 2.51 -9.37
C ARG A 350 28.15 2.45 -8.30
N GLU A 351 27.79 2.34 -7.03
CA GLU A 351 28.77 2.21 -5.95
C GLU A 351 29.58 0.92 -6.07
N SER A 352 28.92 -0.20 -6.43
CA SER A 352 29.64 -1.45 -6.66
C SER A 352 30.60 -1.41 -7.87
N SER A 353 30.26 -0.64 -8.90
CA SER A 353 31.14 -0.45 -10.07
C SER A 353 32.31 0.49 -9.80
N ILE A 354 32.17 1.44 -8.86
CA ILE A 354 33.23 2.38 -8.47
C ILE A 354 34.17 1.72 -7.46
N THR A 355 33.67 0.87 -6.58
CA THR A 355 34.46 0.17 -5.55
C THR A 355 35.08 -1.15 -6.03
N ALA A 356 34.72 -1.65 -7.20
CA ALA A 356 35.42 -2.77 -7.79
C ALA A 356 36.86 -2.34 -8.10
N PRO A 357 37.90 -2.96 -7.51
CA PRO A 357 39.26 -2.64 -7.86
C PRO A 357 39.45 -2.84 -9.38
N PRO A 358 40.21 -1.99 -10.05
CA PRO A 358 40.46 -2.18 -11.47
C PRO A 358 40.94 -3.61 -11.68
N VAL A 359 40.22 -4.34 -12.54
CA VAL A 359 40.65 -5.70 -12.94
C VAL A 359 42.05 -5.53 -13.50
N SER A 360 43.05 -5.81 -12.68
CA SER A 360 44.43 -5.93 -13.15
C SER A 360 44.40 -7.06 -14.16
N ASN A 361 44.55 -6.70 -15.44
CA ASN A 361 44.82 -7.68 -16.49
C ASN A 361 45.93 -8.58 -15.95
N PRO A 362 45.81 -9.89 -15.95
CA PRO A 362 46.88 -10.78 -15.65
C PRO A 362 47.93 -10.58 -16.75
N LEU A 363 48.89 -9.69 -16.50
CA LEU A 363 50.11 -9.68 -17.25
C LEU A 363 50.70 -11.08 -17.09
N ILE A 364 50.81 -11.76 -18.19
CA ILE A 364 51.48 -13.03 -18.40
C ILE A 364 52.75 -13.06 -17.54
N PRO A 365 52.94 -13.99 -16.61
CA PRO A 365 54.22 -14.10 -15.91
C PRO A 365 55.27 -14.53 -16.92
N THR A 366 56.15 -13.61 -17.28
CA THR A 366 57.44 -13.94 -17.89
C THR A 366 58.18 -14.79 -16.88
N VAL A 367 58.29 -16.07 -17.20
CA VAL A 367 59.14 -17.03 -16.50
C VAL A 367 60.58 -16.62 -16.73
N THR A 368 61.21 -15.93 -15.75
CA THR A 368 62.62 -15.86 -15.63
C THR A 368 63.13 -17.05 -14.80
N VAL A 369 63.60 -18.01 -15.54
CA VAL A 369 64.45 -19.09 -15.00
C VAL A 369 65.76 -18.46 -14.52
N SER A 370 65.91 -18.24 -13.21
CA SER A 370 67.23 -18.20 -12.51
C SER A 370 66.96 -17.98 -11.03
N GLU A 371 67.21 -18.95 -10.29
CA GLU A 371 67.90 -19.06 -9.00
C GLU A 371 67.40 -20.24 -8.20
N MET A 372 67.84 -21.38 -8.66
CA MET A 372 67.98 -22.58 -7.86
C MET A 372 69.39 -22.58 -7.28
N SER A 373 69.48 -22.23 -6.00
CA SER A 373 70.53 -22.75 -5.11
C SER A 373 70.58 -21.97 -3.80
N LEU A 374 70.84 -22.73 -2.73
CA LEU A 374 71.25 -22.30 -1.40
C LEU A 374 70.16 -21.87 -0.40
N PHE A 375 69.65 -22.83 0.34
CA PHE A 375 70.00 -22.88 1.77
C PHE A 375 69.65 -24.26 2.36
N ARG A 376 70.65 -24.98 2.55
CA ARG A 376 70.77 -26.24 3.29
C ARG A 376 71.01 -25.90 4.76
N SER A 377 70.40 -26.66 5.60
CA SER A 377 70.79 -26.97 7.00
C SER A 377 70.81 -25.84 8.02
N GLN A 378 70.00 -25.96 9.03
CA GLN A 378 70.45 -26.25 10.40
C GLN A 378 69.20 -26.42 11.32
N SER A 379 69.02 -27.65 11.78
CA SER A 379 68.58 -27.94 13.11
C SER A 379 69.74 -27.81 14.08
N PRO A 380 69.63 -27.41 15.33
CA PRO A 380 69.37 -28.38 16.39
C PRO A 380 68.49 -27.87 17.58
N ALA A 381 67.85 -28.79 18.16
CA ALA A 381 67.84 -29.25 19.55
C ALA A 381 68.06 -28.21 20.67
N SER A 382 66.99 -28.04 21.49
CA SER A 382 66.91 -28.36 22.92
C SER A 382 65.52 -27.98 23.43
#